data_9bac6da594a7f083ef841d1fdc5d9bf2
#
_entry.id   9bac6da594a7f083ef841d1fdc5d9bf2
#
_cell.length_a   1.000
_cell.length_b   1.000
_cell.length_c   1.000
_cell.angle_alpha   90.00
_cell.angle_beta   90.00
_cell.angle_gamma   90.00
#
_symmetry.space_group_name_H-M   'P 1'
#
loop_
_entity.id
_entity.type
_entity.pdbx_description
1 polymer ?
#
loop_
_entity_poly.entity_id
_entity_poly.type
_entity_poly.pdbx_seq_one_letter_code
_entity_poly.pdbx_strand_id
1 'polypeptide(L)'
;MMALVVCAVLAVLYVVGTALRDLFFHPLRRVPCHLPWIAFPLLRHISAVRGNVDLDIKRWHERYGPVVRFSPDEVSFISPEAWNEIYGRHDRRHSLPKSKFSNSNTADIINANDRDHARYRKALAHGFSIKGACEQEPTIHGHIDKLVAQLQSSADSRQPADLVTWYRLTTFDIIGDLAFGEHFGGLDRGRYHPWVAFMTRYTRLIPFFNAMDAYPVIFRTAFAFMSTSFQAITEHMQYSRALVQKRIHSVSSSVQGRPDFVDSILRQRGTKNELSEREIEANASVIIIAGSETPADLLCAVTYWLLRTPEVLRRVREELRDAIATPADITFHAVATKLPLLTACLSEALRLYPSVPGGLQRVTVSPITLLGFTIPPNTQVGLHQFAAYTSPSNFHRPESFLPERWDPKVTNNPASPFYNDNREVFQPFSAGPRNCIGKNLAYGIMRTALARVLWEFDLELCSESENWHVQKTYGLWDKGPLLCQLRRREGQK
;
A
#
# COMPACT_ATOMS: atom_id res chain seq x y z
N MET A 1 -4.95 5.05 -50.76
CA MET A 1 -6.30 4.66 -50.27
C MET A 1 -6.40 3.14 -50.07
N MET A 2 -6.10 2.29 -51.08
CA MET A 2 -6.16 0.82 -50.99
C MET A 2 -5.30 0.24 -49.86
N ALA A 3 -4.06 0.68 -49.65
CA ALA A 3 -3.18 0.22 -48.59
C ALA A 3 -3.76 0.51 -47.18
N LEU A 4 -4.37 1.67 -46.96
CA LEU A 4 -5.03 2.02 -45.69
C LEU A 4 -6.24 1.11 -45.40
N VAL A 5 -7.04 0.81 -46.45
CA VAL A 5 -8.18 -0.11 -46.31
C VAL A 5 -7.68 -1.52 -45.98
N VAL A 6 -6.66 -2.02 -46.65
CA VAL A 6 -6.05 -3.32 -46.36
C VAL A 6 -5.51 -3.37 -44.93
N CYS A 7 -4.78 -2.35 -44.48
CA CYS A 7 -4.29 -2.27 -43.09
C CYS A 7 -5.44 -2.25 -42.07
N ALA A 8 -6.51 -1.52 -42.34
CA ALA A 8 -7.67 -1.47 -41.46
C ALA A 8 -8.39 -2.85 -41.38
N VAL A 9 -8.56 -3.53 -42.52
CA VAL A 9 -9.16 -4.87 -42.57
C VAL A 9 -8.29 -5.87 -41.79
N LEU A 10 -6.98 -5.86 -42.00
CA LEU A 10 -6.07 -6.75 -41.28
C LEU A 10 -6.08 -6.47 -39.77
N ALA A 11 -6.16 -5.21 -39.35
CA ALA A 11 -6.28 -4.84 -37.94
C ALA A 11 -7.59 -5.36 -37.33
N VAL A 12 -8.72 -5.25 -38.03
CA VAL A 12 -10.00 -5.79 -37.58
C VAL A 12 -9.95 -7.31 -37.49
N LEU A 13 -9.42 -7.99 -38.51
CA LEU A 13 -9.28 -9.45 -38.49
C LEU A 13 -8.36 -9.93 -37.34
N TYR A 14 -7.27 -9.22 -37.07
CA TYR A 14 -6.41 -9.50 -35.95
C TYR A 14 -7.15 -9.35 -34.60
N VAL A 15 -7.87 -8.26 -34.39
CA VAL A 15 -8.65 -8.03 -33.17
C VAL A 15 -9.73 -9.09 -32.98
N VAL A 16 -10.47 -9.41 -34.04
CA VAL A 16 -11.51 -10.46 -34.00
C VAL A 16 -10.89 -11.83 -33.74
N GLY A 17 -9.80 -12.15 -34.44
CA GLY A 17 -9.09 -13.42 -34.28
C GLY A 17 -8.54 -13.63 -32.85
N THR A 18 -7.93 -12.58 -32.27
CA THR A 18 -7.45 -12.62 -30.88
C THR A 18 -8.62 -12.73 -29.88
N ALA A 19 -9.72 -12.02 -30.09
CA ALA A 19 -10.90 -12.11 -29.23
C ALA A 19 -11.50 -13.54 -29.26
N LEU A 20 -11.64 -14.15 -30.44
CA LEU A 20 -12.14 -15.52 -30.58
C LEU A 20 -11.19 -16.53 -29.90
N ARG A 21 -9.87 -16.39 -30.10
CA ARG A 21 -8.88 -17.22 -29.43
C ARG A 21 -9.02 -17.14 -27.91
N ASP A 22 -9.10 -15.93 -27.37
CA ASP A 22 -9.07 -15.70 -25.91
C ASP A 22 -10.39 -16.11 -25.23
N LEU A 23 -11.51 -16.04 -25.95
CA LEU A 23 -12.80 -16.49 -25.46
C LEU A 23 -12.98 -18.01 -25.54
N PHE A 24 -12.61 -18.63 -26.65
CA PHE A 24 -13.01 -20.03 -26.95
C PHE A 24 -11.88 -21.04 -26.88
N PHE A 25 -10.64 -20.64 -27.17
CA PHE A 25 -9.50 -21.57 -27.29
C PHE A 25 -8.44 -21.39 -26.21
N HIS A 26 -8.55 -20.35 -25.36
CA HIS A 26 -7.58 -20.13 -24.30
C HIS A 26 -7.68 -21.20 -23.20
N PRO A 27 -6.55 -21.64 -22.58
CA PRO A 27 -6.57 -22.59 -21.47
C PRO A 27 -7.44 -22.13 -20.28
N LEU A 28 -7.51 -20.84 -20.02
CA LEU A 28 -8.34 -20.23 -18.94
C LEU A 28 -9.82 -20.03 -19.31
N ARG A 29 -10.31 -20.58 -20.43
CA ARG A 29 -11.70 -20.37 -20.88
C ARG A 29 -12.78 -20.85 -19.90
N ARG A 30 -12.41 -21.78 -18.98
CA ARG A 30 -13.31 -22.32 -17.95
C ARG A 30 -13.36 -21.44 -16.69
N VAL A 31 -12.42 -20.51 -16.51
CA VAL A 31 -12.43 -19.57 -15.38
C VAL A 31 -13.50 -18.53 -15.62
N PRO A 32 -14.42 -18.29 -14.68
CA PRO A 32 -15.45 -17.26 -14.80
C PRO A 32 -14.86 -15.90 -15.13
N CYS A 33 -15.47 -15.14 -16.05
CA CYS A 33 -14.86 -13.91 -16.56
C CYS A 33 -15.88 -12.87 -17.02
N HIS A 34 -15.40 -11.63 -17.11
CA HIS A 34 -16.11 -10.55 -17.80
C HIS A 34 -15.75 -10.56 -19.28
N LEU A 35 -16.61 -11.16 -20.12
CA LEU A 35 -16.33 -11.38 -21.54
C LEU A 35 -15.80 -10.16 -22.31
N PRO A 36 -16.34 -8.92 -22.13
CA PRO A 36 -15.81 -7.74 -22.83
C PRO A 36 -14.33 -7.47 -22.54
N TRP A 37 -13.85 -7.69 -21.31
CA TRP A 37 -12.44 -7.49 -20.96
C TRP A 37 -11.53 -8.59 -21.51
N ILE A 38 -12.07 -9.78 -21.72
CA ILE A 38 -11.32 -10.88 -22.34
C ILE A 38 -11.23 -10.67 -23.86
N ALA A 39 -12.34 -10.30 -24.50
CA ALA A 39 -12.36 -10.03 -25.93
C ALA A 39 -11.57 -8.77 -26.32
N PHE A 40 -11.63 -7.75 -25.47
CA PHE A 40 -11.04 -6.42 -25.72
C PHE A 40 -10.23 -5.97 -24.48
N PRO A 41 -9.01 -6.47 -24.26
CA PRO A 41 -8.22 -6.18 -23.07
C PRO A 41 -7.92 -4.68 -22.86
N LEU A 42 -8.01 -3.87 -23.90
CA LEU A 42 -7.90 -2.41 -23.80
C LEU A 42 -8.92 -1.80 -22.82
N LEU A 43 -10.13 -2.40 -22.71
CA LEU A 43 -11.15 -1.92 -21.78
C LEU A 43 -10.71 -1.99 -20.32
N ARG A 44 -9.97 -3.05 -19.95
CA ARG A 44 -9.36 -3.17 -18.62
C ARG A 44 -8.34 -2.06 -18.37
N HIS A 45 -7.49 -1.75 -19.36
CA HIS A 45 -6.52 -0.65 -19.25
C HIS A 45 -7.20 0.72 -19.16
N ILE A 46 -8.29 0.93 -19.91
CA ILE A 46 -9.10 2.15 -19.79
C ILE A 46 -9.68 2.28 -18.37
N SER A 47 -10.22 1.19 -17.81
CA SER A 47 -10.71 1.19 -16.42
C SER A 47 -9.59 1.53 -15.43
N ALA A 48 -8.40 0.96 -15.61
CA ALA A 48 -7.24 1.23 -14.77
C ALA A 48 -6.78 2.71 -14.85
N VAL A 49 -6.69 3.27 -16.05
CA VAL A 49 -6.34 4.69 -16.26
C VAL A 49 -7.41 5.64 -15.70
N ARG A 50 -8.68 5.22 -15.67
CA ARG A 50 -9.77 5.96 -15.02
C ARG A 50 -9.80 5.79 -13.50
N GLY A 51 -8.99 4.90 -12.93
CA GLY A 51 -8.91 4.61 -11.50
C GLY A 51 -10.06 3.74 -10.97
N ASN A 52 -10.70 2.95 -11.83
CA ASN A 52 -11.87 2.14 -11.47
C ASN A 52 -11.59 0.63 -11.44
N VAL A 53 -10.40 0.18 -11.84
CA VAL A 53 -10.10 -1.24 -12.06
C VAL A 53 -10.35 -2.11 -10.81
N ASP A 54 -9.97 -1.64 -9.62
CA ASP A 54 -10.17 -2.40 -8.39
C ASP A 54 -11.65 -2.48 -7.99
N LEU A 55 -12.42 -1.43 -8.24
CA LEU A 55 -13.87 -1.40 -8.05
C LEU A 55 -14.57 -2.35 -9.01
N ASP A 56 -14.13 -2.39 -10.28
CA ASP A 56 -14.69 -3.28 -11.29
C ASP A 56 -14.37 -4.74 -10.96
N ILE A 57 -13.13 -5.06 -10.54
CA ILE A 57 -12.74 -6.41 -10.12
C ILE A 57 -13.57 -6.86 -8.89
N LYS A 58 -13.81 -5.97 -7.91
CA LYS A 58 -14.73 -6.27 -6.79
C LYS A 58 -16.10 -6.68 -7.31
N ARG A 59 -16.70 -5.90 -8.22
CA ARG A 59 -18.00 -6.21 -8.84
C ARG A 59 -17.99 -7.53 -9.59
N TRP A 60 -16.88 -7.86 -10.26
CA TRP A 60 -16.75 -9.15 -10.94
C TRP A 60 -16.71 -10.33 -9.97
N HIS A 61 -16.03 -10.19 -8.83
CA HIS A 61 -16.07 -11.21 -7.78
C HIS A 61 -17.46 -11.35 -7.13
N GLU A 62 -18.18 -10.26 -6.92
CA GLU A 62 -19.57 -10.30 -6.45
C GLU A 62 -20.49 -11.05 -7.43
N ARG A 63 -20.23 -10.94 -8.73
CA ARG A 63 -21.04 -11.56 -9.79
C ARG A 63 -20.63 -12.99 -10.11
N TYR A 64 -19.34 -13.26 -10.16
CA TYR A 64 -18.79 -14.52 -10.70
C TYR A 64 -18.18 -15.44 -9.63
N GLY A 65 -18.04 -14.98 -8.41
CA GLY A 65 -17.55 -15.79 -7.30
C GLY A 65 -16.06 -15.64 -6.98
N PRO A 66 -15.47 -16.62 -6.27
CA PRO A 66 -14.17 -16.46 -5.64
C PRO A 66 -12.97 -16.46 -6.60
N VAL A 67 -13.15 -16.87 -7.85
CA VAL A 67 -12.10 -16.90 -8.89
C VAL A 67 -12.61 -16.21 -10.13
N VAL A 68 -11.90 -15.17 -10.59
CA VAL A 68 -12.30 -14.35 -11.75
C VAL A 68 -11.12 -14.11 -12.68
N ARG A 69 -11.30 -14.45 -13.95
CA ARG A 69 -10.40 -14.05 -15.04
C ARG A 69 -10.82 -12.69 -15.54
N PHE A 70 -10.00 -11.68 -15.35
CA PHE A 70 -10.33 -10.28 -15.68
C PHE A 70 -9.49 -9.70 -16.84
N SER A 71 -8.56 -10.50 -17.36
CA SER A 71 -7.76 -10.22 -18.56
C SER A 71 -7.40 -11.56 -19.21
N PRO A 72 -6.96 -11.63 -20.47
CA PRO A 72 -6.58 -12.90 -21.09
C PRO A 72 -5.66 -13.77 -20.25
N ASP A 73 -4.66 -13.18 -19.61
CA ASP A 73 -3.64 -13.89 -18.83
C ASP A 73 -3.59 -13.45 -17.34
N GLU A 74 -4.72 -12.93 -16.81
CA GLU A 74 -4.78 -12.48 -15.42
C GLU A 74 -5.98 -13.10 -14.69
N VAL A 75 -5.72 -13.72 -13.51
CA VAL A 75 -6.74 -14.34 -12.66
C VAL A 75 -6.65 -13.81 -11.25
N SER A 76 -7.78 -13.38 -10.72
CA SER A 76 -7.96 -12.84 -9.38
C SER A 76 -8.67 -13.83 -8.48
N PHE A 77 -8.30 -13.85 -7.21
CA PHE A 77 -8.82 -14.71 -6.16
C PHE A 77 -9.25 -13.89 -4.94
N ILE A 78 -10.25 -14.38 -4.19
CA ILE A 78 -10.71 -13.77 -2.94
C ILE A 78 -10.84 -14.76 -1.77
N SER A 79 -10.40 -16.00 -1.92
CA SER A 79 -10.43 -17.01 -0.87
C SER A 79 -9.09 -17.16 -0.14
N PRO A 80 -9.09 -17.55 1.15
CA PRO A 80 -7.88 -17.59 1.99
C PRO A 80 -6.84 -18.59 1.50
N GLU A 81 -7.26 -19.70 0.88
CA GLU A 81 -6.37 -20.73 0.33
C GLU A 81 -5.38 -20.15 -0.69
N ALA A 82 -5.81 -19.10 -1.42
CA ALA A 82 -4.96 -18.41 -2.38
C ALA A 82 -3.69 -17.80 -1.74
N TRP A 83 -3.70 -17.49 -0.44
CA TRP A 83 -2.50 -16.97 0.23
C TRP A 83 -1.38 -17.99 0.25
N ASN A 84 -1.67 -19.24 0.60
CA ASN A 84 -0.67 -20.30 0.63
C ASN A 84 -0.29 -20.75 -0.77
N GLU A 85 -1.28 -20.91 -1.66
CA GLU A 85 -1.08 -21.39 -3.02
C GLU A 85 -0.35 -20.40 -3.93
N ILE A 86 -0.55 -19.08 -3.76
CA ILE A 86 0.08 -18.06 -4.62
C ILE A 86 1.34 -17.48 -3.98
N TYR A 87 1.30 -17.18 -2.67
CA TYR A 87 2.36 -16.43 -1.99
C TYR A 87 3.26 -17.30 -1.11
N GLY A 88 2.84 -18.56 -0.84
CA GLY A 88 3.63 -19.54 -0.13
C GLY A 88 4.83 -20.05 -0.93
N ARG A 89 5.56 -21.01 -0.38
CA ARG A 89 6.62 -21.73 -1.09
C ARG A 89 6.04 -22.98 -1.72
N HIS A 90 6.10 -23.08 -3.04
CA HIS A 90 5.63 -24.27 -3.78
C HIS A 90 6.56 -25.48 -3.61
N ASP A 91 7.85 -25.22 -3.42
CA ASP A 91 8.83 -26.18 -2.99
C ASP A 91 9.75 -25.55 -1.92
N ARG A 92 10.69 -26.33 -1.37
CA ARG A 92 11.60 -25.81 -0.33
C ARG A 92 12.47 -24.61 -0.77
N ARG A 93 12.47 -24.25 -2.08
CA ARG A 93 13.41 -23.28 -2.67
C ARG A 93 12.75 -22.12 -3.39
N HIS A 94 11.53 -22.26 -3.93
CA HIS A 94 10.95 -21.29 -4.86
C HIS A 94 9.53 -20.88 -4.48
N SER A 95 9.26 -19.60 -4.57
CA SER A 95 7.92 -19.00 -4.61
C SER A 95 7.60 -18.52 -6.03
N LEU A 96 6.33 -18.34 -6.36
CA LEU A 96 5.99 -17.71 -7.64
C LEU A 96 6.64 -16.33 -7.74
N PRO A 97 7.34 -16.01 -8.85
CA PRO A 97 7.96 -14.71 -9.04
C PRO A 97 6.90 -13.60 -9.04
N LYS A 98 7.28 -12.41 -8.59
CA LYS A 98 6.40 -11.25 -8.70
C LYS A 98 6.18 -10.88 -10.16
N SER A 99 4.96 -10.43 -10.47
CA SER A 99 4.71 -9.70 -11.69
C SER A 99 5.56 -8.42 -11.69
N LYS A 100 6.22 -8.12 -12.79
CA LYS A 100 7.02 -6.91 -12.89
C LYS A 100 6.11 -5.69 -12.90
N PHE A 101 6.36 -4.72 -12.05
CA PHE A 101 5.63 -3.44 -12.04
C PHE A 101 5.88 -2.59 -13.28
N SER A 102 7.02 -2.79 -13.92
CA SER A 102 7.40 -2.23 -15.21
C SER A 102 8.59 -3.03 -15.77
N ASN A 103 8.92 -2.83 -17.03
CA ASN A 103 10.16 -3.35 -17.64
C ASN A 103 11.44 -2.73 -17.06
N SER A 104 11.36 -1.96 -15.98
CA SER A 104 12.50 -1.41 -15.28
C SER A 104 13.34 -2.51 -14.65
N ASN A 105 14.61 -2.59 -15.05
CA ASN A 105 15.61 -3.46 -14.44
C ASN A 105 16.11 -2.84 -13.13
N THR A 106 15.19 -2.68 -12.17
CA THR A 106 15.47 -2.04 -10.89
C THR A 106 16.04 -3.05 -9.92
N ALA A 107 17.17 -2.71 -9.31
CA ALA A 107 17.86 -3.53 -8.32
C ALA A 107 17.30 -3.27 -6.92
N ASP A 108 15.97 -3.38 -6.74
CA ASP A 108 15.27 -3.11 -5.48
C ASP A 108 14.54 -4.35 -4.92
N ILE A 109 14.17 -4.29 -3.64
CA ILE A 109 13.53 -5.41 -2.92
C ILE A 109 12.17 -5.81 -3.50
N ILE A 110 11.46 -4.94 -4.20
CA ILE A 110 10.15 -5.27 -4.80
C ILE A 110 10.34 -6.09 -6.08
N ASN A 111 11.26 -5.67 -6.95
CA ASN A 111 11.42 -6.24 -8.30
C ASN A 111 12.50 -7.33 -8.39
N ALA A 112 13.34 -7.49 -7.37
CA ALA A 112 14.43 -8.45 -7.34
C ALA A 112 13.96 -9.91 -7.50
N ASN A 113 14.80 -10.73 -8.14
CA ASN A 113 14.67 -12.17 -8.09
C ASN A 113 14.82 -12.72 -6.66
N ASP A 114 14.54 -14.01 -6.42
CA ASP A 114 14.53 -14.58 -5.08
C ASP A 114 15.88 -14.51 -4.36
N ARG A 115 16.99 -14.67 -5.09
CA ARG A 115 18.35 -14.59 -4.53
C ARG A 115 18.66 -13.18 -4.04
N ASP A 116 18.48 -12.18 -4.90
CA ASP A 116 18.76 -10.79 -4.57
C ASP A 116 17.77 -10.24 -3.54
N HIS A 117 16.49 -10.61 -3.64
CA HIS A 117 15.50 -10.28 -2.63
C HIS A 117 15.90 -10.80 -1.24
N ALA A 118 16.37 -12.05 -1.13
CA ALA A 118 16.80 -12.62 0.15
C ALA A 118 18.01 -11.84 0.71
N ARG A 119 18.94 -11.42 -0.15
CA ARG A 119 20.10 -10.61 0.21
C ARG A 119 19.68 -9.21 0.69
N TYR A 120 18.83 -8.50 -0.07
CA TYR A 120 18.33 -7.17 0.31
C TYR A 120 17.53 -7.23 1.61
N ARG A 121 16.63 -8.20 1.72
CA ARG A 121 15.83 -8.39 2.93
C ARG A 121 16.69 -8.63 4.16
N LYS A 122 17.78 -9.41 4.02
CA LYS A 122 18.70 -9.67 5.13
C LYS A 122 19.49 -8.41 5.52
N ALA A 123 19.94 -7.62 4.56
CA ALA A 123 20.64 -6.37 4.81
C ALA A 123 19.76 -5.34 5.54
N LEU A 124 18.48 -5.30 5.22
CA LEU A 124 17.50 -4.38 5.82
C LEU A 124 16.88 -4.90 7.12
N ALA A 125 17.01 -6.20 7.43
CA ALA A 125 16.25 -6.88 8.49
C ALA A 125 16.35 -6.23 9.88
N HIS A 126 17.53 -5.72 10.25
CA HIS A 126 17.71 -5.08 11.55
C HIS A 126 16.86 -3.83 11.69
N GLY A 127 16.90 -2.91 10.72
CA GLY A 127 16.15 -1.65 10.75
C GLY A 127 14.63 -1.83 10.77
N PHE A 128 14.13 -2.96 10.27
CA PHE A 128 12.69 -3.30 10.27
C PHE A 128 12.29 -4.32 11.34
N SER A 129 13.23 -4.77 12.19
CA SER A 129 12.92 -5.64 13.33
C SER A 129 12.18 -4.86 14.42
N ILE A 130 11.55 -5.58 15.36
CA ILE A 130 10.93 -4.96 16.54
C ILE A 130 11.97 -4.14 17.31
N LYS A 131 13.17 -4.70 17.51
CA LYS A 131 14.28 -4.02 18.20
C LYS A 131 14.68 -2.75 17.44
N GLY A 132 14.91 -2.83 16.12
CA GLY A 132 15.28 -1.68 15.30
C GLY A 132 14.19 -0.60 15.29
N ALA A 133 12.90 -0.98 15.26
CA ALA A 133 11.80 -0.04 15.37
C ALA A 133 11.78 0.70 16.72
N CYS A 134 12.07 0.00 17.85
CA CYS A 134 12.21 0.64 19.15
C CYS A 134 13.43 1.56 19.24
N GLU A 135 14.54 1.22 18.58
CA GLU A 135 15.70 2.11 18.49
C GLU A 135 15.41 3.40 17.71
N GLN A 136 14.48 3.35 16.76
CA GLN A 136 14.01 4.48 15.94
C GLN A 136 12.87 5.29 16.58
N GLU A 137 12.26 4.78 17.63
CA GLU A 137 11.09 5.36 18.30
C GLU A 137 11.29 6.83 18.70
N PRO A 138 12.42 7.28 19.27
CA PRO A 138 12.62 8.70 19.62
C PRO A 138 12.55 9.64 18.40
N THR A 139 13.12 9.23 17.27
CA THR A 139 13.05 9.99 16.02
C THR A 139 11.62 10.10 15.53
N ILE A 140 10.85 9.01 15.58
CA ILE A 140 9.44 8.98 15.17
C ILE A 140 8.58 9.86 16.07
N HIS A 141 8.79 9.82 17.39
CA HIS A 141 8.12 10.69 18.34
C HIS A 141 8.37 12.18 18.04
N GLY A 142 9.62 12.56 17.73
CA GLY A 142 9.93 13.94 17.37
C GLY A 142 9.12 14.46 16.16
N HIS A 143 8.87 13.61 15.15
CA HIS A 143 8.01 13.97 14.03
C HIS A 143 6.51 13.98 14.39
N ILE A 144 6.07 13.07 15.25
CA ILE A 144 4.68 13.08 15.75
C ILE A 144 4.41 14.31 16.63
N ASP A 145 5.37 14.74 17.43
CA ASP A 145 5.26 15.97 18.22
C ASP A 145 5.15 17.21 17.31
N LYS A 146 5.90 17.26 16.20
CA LYS A 146 5.73 18.30 15.18
C LYS A 146 4.34 18.25 14.54
N LEU A 147 3.81 17.06 14.21
CA LEU A 147 2.44 16.92 13.73
C LEU A 147 1.43 17.50 14.71
N VAL A 148 1.53 17.14 16.00
CA VAL A 148 0.66 17.65 17.06
C VAL A 148 0.74 19.18 17.15
N ALA A 149 1.93 19.75 17.11
CA ALA A 149 2.12 21.21 17.16
C ALA A 149 1.45 21.93 15.96
N GLN A 150 1.53 21.36 14.75
CA GLN A 150 0.87 21.93 13.57
C GLN A 150 -0.65 21.80 13.65
N LEU A 151 -1.15 20.69 14.13
CA LEU A 151 -2.60 20.49 14.35
C LEU A 151 -3.12 21.41 15.47
N GLN A 152 -2.32 21.68 16.50
CA GLN A 152 -2.65 22.68 17.54
C GLN A 152 -2.82 24.08 16.93
N SER A 153 -1.91 24.48 16.04
CA SER A 153 -2.01 25.76 15.33
C SER A 153 -3.31 25.86 14.52
N SER A 154 -3.72 24.77 13.86
CA SER A 154 -4.98 24.70 13.12
C SER A 154 -6.20 24.79 14.07
N ALA A 155 -6.15 24.11 15.21
CA ALA A 155 -7.21 24.18 16.23
C ALA A 155 -7.36 25.57 16.82
N ASP A 156 -6.26 26.26 17.13
CA ASP A 156 -6.24 27.61 17.68
C ASP A 156 -6.79 28.63 16.69
N SER A 157 -6.47 28.49 15.41
CA SER A 157 -6.99 29.35 14.33
C SER A 157 -8.42 29.00 13.92
N ARG A 158 -9.00 27.93 14.46
CA ARG A 158 -10.34 27.41 14.11
C ARG A 158 -10.51 27.14 12.61
N GLN A 159 -9.43 26.81 11.92
CA GLN A 159 -9.46 26.44 10.51
C GLN A 159 -9.50 24.92 10.38
N PRO A 160 -10.28 24.38 9.45
CA PRO A 160 -10.26 22.95 9.15
C PRO A 160 -8.86 22.51 8.75
N ALA A 161 -8.40 21.36 9.28
CA ALA A 161 -7.14 20.75 8.89
C ALA A 161 -7.38 19.64 7.86
N ASP A 162 -6.60 19.61 6.79
CA ASP A 162 -6.56 18.46 5.87
C ASP A 162 -5.65 17.37 6.44
N LEU A 163 -6.24 16.36 7.06
CA LEU A 163 -5.49 15.26 7.67
C LEU A 163 -4.77 14.38 6.64
N VAL A 164 -5.21 14.33 5.37
CA VAL A 164 -4.45 13.66 4.31
C VAL A 164 -3.09 14.34 4.14
N THR A 165 -3.08 15.65 4.06
CA THR A 165 -1.83 16.43 3.95
C THR A 165 -0.95 16.22 5.18
N TRP A 166 -1.47 16.41 6.40
CA TRP A 166 -0.67 16.33 7.62
C TRP A 166 -0.11 14.92 7.89
N TYR A 167 -0.91 13.87 7.74
CA TYR A 167 -0.41 12.49 7.91
C TYR A 167 0.63 12.13 6.85
N ARG A 168 0.43 12.56 5.61
CA ARG A 168 1.40 12.32 4.54
C ARG A 168 2.72 13.07 4.79
N LEU A 169 2.68 14.34 5.19
CA LEU A 169 3.88 15.10 5.58
C LEU A 169 4.63 14.39 6.71
N THR A 170 3.90 13.91 7.72
CA THR A 170 4.48 13.20 8.87
C THR A 170 5.19 11.92 8.43
N THR A 171 4.53 11.07 7.67
CA THR A 171 5.10 9.78 7.25
C THR A 171 6.27 9.96 6.29
N PHE A 172 6.22 10.96 5.39
CA PHE A 172 7.35 11.27 4.51
C PHE A 172 8.56 11.80 5.31
N ASP A 173 8.36 12.70 6.28
CA ASP A 173 9.45 13.21 7.11
C ASP A 173 10.04 12.11 7.99
N ILE A 174 9.21 11.22 8.57
CA ILE A 174 9.68 10.04 9.33
C ILE A 174 10.54 9.13 8.43
N ILE A 175 10.02 8.72 7.30
CA ILE A 175 10.73 7.74 6.43
C ILE A 175 11.96 8.38 5.79
N GLY A 176 11.91 9.66 5.42
CA GLY A 176 13.08 10.40 4.93
C GLY A 176 14.20 10.43 5.96
N ASP A 177 13.87 10.70 7.20
CA ASP A 177 14.80 10.70 8.32
C ASP A 177 15.39 9.30 8.58
N LEU A 178 14.56 8.25 8.58
CA LEU A 178 14.98 6.87 8.78
C LEU A 178 15.74 6.28 7.58
N ALA A 179 15.52 6.77 6.37
CA ALA A 179 16.16 6.27 5.16
C ALA A 179 17.45 7.02 4.81
N PHE A 180 17.51 8.33 5.03
CA PHE A 180 18.63 9.18 4.61
C PHE A 180 19.31 9.92 5.75
N GLY A 181 18.77 9.84 6.98
CA GLY A 181 19.24 10.65 8.11
C GLY A 181 18.84 12.12 8.00
N GLU A 182 17.97 12.48 7.06
CA GLU A 182 17.48 13.85 6.85
C GLU A 182 16.00 13.82 6.50
N HIS A 183 15.19 14.64 7.20
CA HIS A 183 13.78 14.80 6.91
C HIS A 183 13.58 15.81 5.76
N PHE A 184 12.47 15.67 5.04
CA PHE A 184 12.13 16.57 3.94
C PHE A 184 11.67 17.94 4.41
N GLY A 185 11.43 18.13 5.72
CA GLY A 185 10.95 19.36 6.33
C GLY A 185 9.54 19.73 5.89
N GLY A 186 8.72 18.75 5.56
CA GLY A 186 7.34 18.95 5.15
C GLY A 186 6.49 19.47 6.30
N LEU A 187 6.64 18.88 7.50
CA LEU A 187 5.95 19.32 8.73
C LEU A 187 6.32 20.75 9.12
N ASP A 188 7.60 21.11 9.03
CA ASP A 188 8.07 22.44 9.41
C ASP A 188 7.52 23.54 8.49
N ARG A 189 7.37 23.24 7.18
CA ARG A 189 6.87 24.18 6.18
C ARG A 189 5.36 24.13 5.94
N GLY A 190 4.65 23.12 6.47
CA GLY A 190 3.24 22.88 6.20
C GLY A 190 2.92 22.59 4.73
N ARG A 191 3.89 22.17 3.94
CA ARG A 191 3.73 21.90 2.51
C ARG A 191 4.67 20.81 2.01
N TYR A 192 4.24 20.12 0.95
CA TYR A 192 5.06 19.10 0.32
C TYR A 192 6.36 19.68 -0.22
N HIS A 193 7.46 18.95 0.01
CA HIS A 193 8.66 19.13 -0.79
C HIS A 193 8.31 18.83 -2.27
N PRO A 194 8.85 19.58 -3.26
CA PRO A 194 8.52 19.36 -4.69
C PRO A 194 8.67 17.90 -5.13
N TRP A 195 9.69 17.25 -4.63
CA TRP A 195 9.94 15.83 -4.86
C TRP A 195 8.84 14.91 -4.32
N VAL A 196 8.31 15.17 -3.11
CA VAL A 196 7.18 14.42 -2.52
C VAL A 196 5.90 14.66 -3.33
N ALA A 197 5.65 15.93 -3.72
CA ALA A 197 4.51 16.27 -4.57
C ALA A 197 4.53 15.55 -5.93
N PHE A 198 5.72 15.39 -6.51
CA PHE A 198 5.89 14.59 -7.72
C PHE A 198 5.56 13.12 -7.48
N MET A 199 6.04 12.50 -6.39
CA MET A 199 5.78 11.09 -6.07
C MET A 199 4.30 10.79 -5.96
N THR A 200 3.53 11.66 -5.31
CA THR A 200 2.08 11.49 -5.18
C THR A 200 1.34 11.57 -6.52
N ARG A 201 1.85 12.37 -7.46
CA ARG A 201 1.31 12.43 -8.83
C ARG A 201 1.72 11.24 -9.68
N TYR A 202 2.92 10.71 -9.48
CA TYR A 202 3.47 9.62 -10.28
C TYR A 202 2.62 8.33 -10.15
N THR A 203 2.06 8.06 -8.99
CA THR A 203 1.20 6.88 -8.79
C THR A 203 0.02 6.84 -9.77
N ARG A 204 -0.57 7.99 -10.10
CA ARG A 204 -1.66 8.10 -11.08
C ARG A 204 -1.22 7.75 -12.51
N LEU A 205 0.07 7.84 -12.82
CA LEU A 205 0.62 7.54 -14.13
C LEU A 205 0.96 6.05 -14.31
N ILE A 206 1.07 5.28 -13.22
CA ILE A 206 1.42 3.84 -13.28
C ILE A 206 0.51 3.05 -14.24
N PRO A 207 -0.84 3.14 -14.16
CA PRO A 207 -1.71 2.43 -15.08
C PRO A 207 -1.56 2.88 -16.54
N PHE A 208 -1.22 4.14 -16.76
CA PHE A 208 -0.96 4.67 -18.09
C PHE A 208 0.33 4.06 -18.67
N PHE A 209 1.42 3.97 -17.90
CA PHE A 209 2.65 3.30 -18.35
C PHE A 209 2.43 1.81 -18.61
N ASN A 210 1.66 1.12 -17.77
CA ASN A 210 1.29 -0.28 -18.01
C ASN A 210 0.48 -0.46 -19.30
N ALA A 211 -0.42 0.50 -19.62
CA ALA A 211 -1.16 0.50 -20.87
C ALA A 211 -0.24 0.78 -22.08
N MET A 212 0.76 1.65 -21.92
CA MET A 212 1.79 1.90 -22.95
C MET A 212 2.61 0.66 -23.26
N ASP A 213 3.04 -0.07 -22.24
CA ASP A 213 3.80 -1.30 -22.41
C ASP A 213 2.98 -2.38 -23.13
N ALA A 214 1.66 -2.45 -22.86
CA ALA A 214 0.76 -3.38 -23.52
C ALA A 214 0.43 -2.97 -24.99
N TYR A 215 0.39 -1.67 -25.29
CA TYR A 215 -0.01 -1.12 -26.60
C TYR A 215 0.99 -0.07 -27.12
N PRO A 216 2.25 -0.46 -27.38
CA PRO A 216 3.32 0.51 -27.68
C PRO A 216 3.06 1.36 -28.92
N VAL A 217 2.38 0.80 -29.94
CA VAL A 217 2.09 1.55 -31.20
C VAL A 217 1.09 2.69 -30.95
N ILE A 218 0.04 2.45 -30.15
CA ILE A 218 -0.99 3.45 -29.85
C ILE A 218 -0.43 4.56 -28.96
N PHE A 219 0.40 4.18 -27.99
CA PHE A 219 0.85 5.12 -26.97
C PHE A 219 2.17 5.82 -27.31
N ARG A 220 3.02 5.30 -28.22
CA ARG A 220 4.21 6.01 -28.69
C ARG A 220 3.89 7.34 -29.35
N THR A 221 2.79 7.42 -30.07
CA THR A 221 2.31 8.68 -30.66
C THR A 221 1.79 9.65 -29.59
N ALA A 222 1.05 9.18 -28.60
CA ALA A 222 0.62 10.00 -27.45
C ALA A 222 1.80 10.45 -26.58
N PHE A 223 2.85 9.64 -26.52
CA PHE A 223 4.03 9.87 -25.73
C PHE A 223 4.89 11.07 -26.19
N ALA A 224 4.95 11.33 -27.49
CA ALA A 224 5.65 12.50 -28.02
C ALA A 224 5.14 13.84 -27.43
N PHE A 225 3.91 13.84 -26.89
CA PHE A 225 3.31 14.99 -26.23
C PHE A 225 3.51 15.05 -24.71
N MET A 226 4.15 14.03 -24.10
CA MET A 226 4.32 13.91 -22.62
C MET A 226 5.77 14.11 -22.14
N SER A 227 6.60 14.83 -22.89
CA SER A 227 8.04 15.03 -22.59
C SER A 227 8.34 15.57 -21.17
N THR A 228 7.46 16.40 -20.63
CA THR A 228 7.63 17.00 -19.28
C THR A 228 7.55 15.99 -18.12
N SER A 229 6.82 14.87 -18.28
CA SER A 229 6.71 13.84 -17.23
C SER A 229 7.98 13.03 -17.05
N PHE A 230 8.81 12.88 -18.11
CA PHE A 230 10.08 12.15 -18.05
C PHE A 230 11.19 12.93 -17.35
N GLN A 231 11.24 14.23 -17.57
CA GLN A 231 12.18 15.08 -16.87
C GLN A 231 11.99 14.97 -15.37
N ALA A 232 10.74 15.00 -14.89
CA ALA A 232 10.42 14.87 -13.48
C ALA A 232 10.82 13.49 -12.88
N ILE A 233 10.69 12.39 -13.64
CA ILE A 233 11.17 11.06 -13.20
C ILE A 233 12.70 11.05 -13.06
N THR A 234 13.39 11.65 -14.02
CA THR A 234 14.86 11.74 -14.00
C THR A 234 15.33 12.59 -12.82
N GLU A 235 14.71 13.73 -12.58
CA GLU A 235 14.97 14.60 -11.43
C GLU A 235 14.73 13.88 -10.11
N HIS A 236 13.65 13.07 -10.01
CA HIS A 236 13.40 12.23 -8.84
C HIS A 236 14.55 11.25 -8.58
N MET A 237 14.97 10.51 -9.60
CA MET A 237 16.05 9.54 -9.45
C MET A 237 17.37 10.21 -9.04
N GLN A 238 17.68 11.37 -9.63
CA GLN A 238 18.87 12.15 -9.30
C GLN A 238 18.83 12.66 -7.85
N TYR A 239 17.69 13.17 -7.40
CA TYR A 239 17.53 13.66 -6.03
C TYR A 239 17.67 12.53 -5.00
N SER A 240 16.99 11.38 -5.21
CA SER A 240 17.16 10.19 -4.36
C SER A 240 18.62 9.74 -4.28
N ARG A 241 19.31 9.73 -5.43
CA ARG A 241 20.72 9.36 -5.52
C ARG A 241 21.60 10.31 -4.71
N ALA A 242 21.41 11.61 -4.84
CA ALA A 242 22.17 12.62 -4.12
C ALA A 242 22.01 12.47 -2.59
N LEU A 243 20.79 12.20 -2.11
CA LEU A 243 20.53 11.97 -0.68
C LEU A 243 21.24 10.71 -0.15
N VAL A 244 21.16 9.59 -0.89
CA VAL A 244 21.84 8.34 -0.51
C VAL A 244 23.37 8.54 -0.47
N GLN A 245 23.94 9.15 -1.50
CA GLN A 245 25.39 9.43 -1.55
C GLN A 245 25.83 10.34 -0.40
N LYS A 246 25.10 11.42 -0.13
CA LYS A 246 25.35 12.30 1.02
C LYS A 246 25.37 11.49 2.33
N ARG A 247 24.38 10.58 2.53
CA ARG A 247 24.31 9.75 3.72
C ARG A 247 25.46 8.74 3.82
N ILE A 248 25.84 8.08 2.73
CA ILE A 248 26.98 7.14 2.70
C ILE A 248 28.28 7.87 3.08
N HIS A 249 28.50 9.08 2.56
CA HIS A 249 29.69 9.87 2.89
C HIS A 249 29.69 10.34 4.36
N SER A 250 28.53 10.76 4.89
CA SER A 250 28.44 11.20 6.28
C SER A 250 28.71 10.09 7.31
N VAL A 251 28.36 8.83 7.01
CA VAL A 251 28.69 7.67 7.86
C VAL A 251 30.19 7.41 7.89
N SER A 252 30.87 7.62 6.76
CA SER A 252 32.33 7.42 6.69
C SER A 252 33.12 8.43 7.54
N SER A 253 32.51 9.55 7.92
CA SER A 253 33.13 10.63 8.70
C SER A 253 32.69 10.70 10.17
N SER A 254 31.64 9.93 10.60
CA SER A 254 31.15 9.96 11.98
C SER A 254 31.39 8.65 12.72
N VAL A 255 31.91 8.75 13.94
CA VAL A 255 32.24 7.58 14.82
C VAL A 255 31.00 6.96 15.47
N GLN A 256 29.85 7.66 15.47
CA GLN A 256 28.60 7.17 16.05
C GLN A 256 27.56 6.94 14.94
N GLY A 257 27.23 5.67 14.69
CA GLY A 257 26.16 5.28 13.77
C GLY A 257 24.79 5.67 14.33
N ARG A 258 23.98 6.39 13.54
CA ARG A 258 22.58 6.63 13.82
C ARG A 258 21.78 5.37 13.43
N PRO A 259 20.81 4.91 14.24
CA PRO A 259 20.01 3.72 13.92
C PRO A 259 19.01 4.02 12.77
N ASP A 260 19.48 3.98 11.53
CA ASP A 260 18.66 4.14 10.31
C ASP A 260 18.83 2.96 9.34
N PHE A 261 18.09 2.99 8.22
CA PHE A 261 18.12 1.89 7.25
C PHE A 261 19.46 1.79 6.51
N VAL A 262 20.09 2.93 6.21
CA VAL A 262 21.39 2.94 5.54
C VAL A 262 22.47 2.37 6.49
N ASP A 263 22.45 2.70 7.78
CA ASP A 263 23.34 2.08 8.76
C ASP A 263 23.18 0.56 8.80
N SER A 264 21.92 0.05 8.80
CA SER A 264 21.64 -1.39 8.73
C SER A 264 22.26 -2.05 7.49
N ILE A 265 22.20 -1.39 6.34
CA ILE A 265 22.80 -1.89 5.08
C ILE A 265 24.32 -1.84 5.17
N LEU A 266 24.89 -0.75 5.64
CA LEU A 266 26.34 -0.56 5.71
C LEU A 266 27.03 -1.52 6.67
N ARG A 267 26.35 -1.99 7.71
CA ARG A 267 26.83 -3.08 8.60
C ARG A 267 27.04 -4.40 7.86
N GLN A 268 26.52 -4.56 6.65
CA GLN A 268 26.72 -5.75 5.82
C GLN A 268 27.91 -5.64 4.85
N ARG A 269 28.66 -4.51 4.86
CA ARG A 269 29.86 -4.33 4.03
C ARG A 269 30.88 -5.43 4.32
N GLY A 270 31.53 -5.95 3.29
CA GLY A 270 32.48 -7.05 3.36
C GLY A 270 31.85 -8.44 3.60
N THR A 271 30.51 -8.54 3.68
CA THR A 271 29.81 -9.82 3.81
C THR A 271 29.19 -10.24 2.48
N LYS A 272 28.73 -11.50 2.39
CA LYS A 272 27.97 -12.00 1.22
C LYS A 272 26.61 -11.31 1.00
N ASN A 273 26.18 -10.48 1.93
CA ASN A 273 24.91 -9.75 1.85
C ASN A 273 25.14 -8.27 1.53
N GLU A 274 26.38 -7.86 1.22
CA GLU A 274 26.71 -6.48 0.85
C GLU A 274 25.89 -6.02 -0.37
N LEU A 275 25.41 -4.78 -0.30
CA LEU A 275 24.71 -4.09 -1.38
C LEU A 275 25.66 -3.11 -2.05
N SER A 276 25.65 -3.09 -3.38
CA SER A 276 26.31 -2.02 -4.17
C SER A 276 25.59 -0.68 -3.95
N GLU A 277 26.27 0.43 -4.21
CA GLU A 277 25.65 1.77 -4.10
C GLU A 277 24.38 1.89 -4.94
N ARG A 278 24.36 1.35 -6.17
CA ARG A 278 23.17 1.32 -7.02
C ARG A 278 22.00 0.56 -6.37
N GLU A 279 22.28 -0.54 -5.68
CA GLU A 279 21.26 -1.32 -4.97
C GLU A 279 20.77 -0.58 -3.72
N ILE A 280 21.66 0.15 -3.02
CA ILE A 280 21.28 1.00 -1.89
C ILE A 280 20.35 2.11 -2.37
N GLU A 281 20.73 2.82 -3.45
CA GLU A 281 19.92 3.89 -4.06
C GLU A 281 18.52 3.39 -4.46
N ALA A 282 18.44 2.25 -5.16
CA ALA A 282 17.19 1.68 -5.61
C ALA A 282 16.29 1.25 -4.45
N ASN A 283 16.87 0.60 -3.42
CA ASN A 283 16.10 0.18 -2.24
C ASN A 283 15.62 1.37 -1.41
N ALA A 284 16.46 2.39 -1.21
CA ALA A 284 16.08 3.59 -0.48
C ALA A 284 14.91 4.33 -1.18
N SER A 285 14.96 4.46 -2.51
CA SER A 285 13.87 5.07 -3.30
C SER A 285 12.53 4.33 -3.13
N VAL A 286 12.56 3.00 -3.15
CA VAL A 286 11.36 2.17 -2.95
C VAL A 286 10.84 2.27 -1.51
N ILE A 287 11.73 2.25 -0.52
CA ILE A 287 11.37 2.32 0.91
C ILE A 287 10.63 3.62 1.22
N ILE A 288 11.05 4.75 0.63
CA ILE A 288 10.37 6.04 0.84
C ILE A 288 8.92 5.98 0.40
N ILE A 289 8.66 5.54 -0.83
CA ILE A 289 7.30 5.46 -1.36
C ILE A 289 6.46 4.48 -0.55
N ALA A 290 6.99 3.27 -0.34
CA ALA A 290 6.27 2.20 0.34
C ALA A 290 6.00 2.52 1.82
N GLY A 291 6.94 3.17 2.49
CA GLY A 291 6.86 3.47 3.92
C GLY A 291 6.15 4.79 4.26
N SER A 292 5.89 5.65 3.27
CA SER A 292 5.22 6.93 3.53
C SER A 292 3.74 6.89 3.15
N GLU A 293 3.41 6.52 1.91
CA GLU A 293 2.01 6.57 1.43
C GLU A 293 1.12 5.58 2.18
N THR A 294 1.59 4.34 2.41
CA THR A 294 0.73 3.29 2.98
C THR A 294 0.34 3.52 4.45
N PRO A 295 1.21 3.99 5.38
CA PRO A 295 0.79 4.36 6.72
C PRO A 295 -0.11 5.61 6.74
N ALA A 296 0.16 6.60 5.86
CA ALA A 296 -0.71 7.77 5.73
C ALA A 296 -2.11 7.38 5.28
N ASP A 297 -2.24 6.44 4.32
CA ASP A 297 -3.53 5.91 3.86
C ASP A 297 -4.34 5.36 5.03
N LEU A 298 -3.71 4.52 5.85
CA LEU A 298 -4.40 3.90 6.97
C LEU A 298 -4.76 4.91 8.05
N LEU A 299 -3.88 5.86 8.38
CA LEU A 299 -4.18 6.92 9.34
C LEU A 299 -5.40 7.75 8.89
N CYS A 300 -5.49 8.09 7.61
CA CYS A 300 -6.66 8.78 7.06
C CYS A 300 -7.92 7.90 7.15
N ALA A 301 -7.83 6.64 6.73
CA ALA A 301 -8.97 5.72 6.72
C ALA A 301 -9.50 5.45 8.13
N VAL A 302 -8.63 5.16 9.10
CA VAL A 302 -9.07 4.89 10.48
C VAL A 302 -9.66 6.14 11.13
N THR A 303 -9.07 7.32 10.90
CA THR A 303 -9.62 8.58 11.41
C THR A 303 -11.00 8.85 10.81
N TYR A 304 -11.17 8.70 9.49
CA TYR A 304 -12.46 8.84 8.83
C TYR A 304 -13.52 7.90 9.43
N TRP A 305 -13.21 6.60 9.53
CA TRP A 305 -14.18 5.62 10.05
C TRP A 305 -14.51 5.83 11.53
N LEU A 306 -13.55 6.24 12.36
CA LEU A 306 -13.81 6.60 13.75
C LEU A 306 -14.76 7.81 13.84
N LEU A 307 -14.59 8.84 13.01
CA LEU A 307 -15.47 10.00 12.98
C LEU A 307 -16.88 9.67 12.44
N ARG A 308 -17.00 8.66 11.57
CA ARG A 308 -18.28 8.14 11.09
C ARG A 308 -18.96 7.18 12.07
N THR A 309 -18.26 6.76 13.14
CA THR A 309 -18.77 5.81 14.12
C THR A 309 -18.54 6.34 15.56
N PRO A 310 -19.30 7.36 15.99
CA PRO A 310 -19.03 8.07 17.25
C PRO A 310 -18.97 7.17 18.49
N GLU A 311 -19.77 6.09 18.52
CA GLU A 311 -19.75 5.13 19.62
C GLU A 311 -18.42 4.38 19.73
N VAL A 312 -17.85 3.96 18.61
CA VAL A 312 -16.52 3.33 18.58
C VAL A 312 -15.45 4.35 19.00
N LEU A 313 -15.51 5.58 18.47
CA LEU A 313 -14.59 6.65 18.84
C LEU A 313 -14.63 6.93 20.36
N ARG A 314 -15.82 6.99 20.97
CA ARG A 314 -15.97 7.17 22.41
C ARG A 314 -15.25 6.07 23.20
N ARG A 315 -15.46 4.81 22.82
CA ARG A 315 -14.82 3.63 23.47
C ARG A 315 -13.29 3.63 23.29
N VAL A 316 -12.78 3.99 22.12
CA VAL A 316 -11.33 4.12 21.89
C VAL A 316 -10.72 5.23 22.76
N ARG A 317 -11.44 6.35 22.94
CA ARG A 317 -11.01 7.43 23.83
C ARG A 317 -11.03 7.04 25.30
N GLU A 318 -11.99 6.22 25.72
CA GLU A 318 -12.05 5.64 27.06
C GLU A 318 -10.88 4.69 27.29
N GLU A 319 -10.65 3.72 26.37
CA GLU A 319 -9.49 2.83 26.42
C GLU A 319 -8.18 3.62 26.54
N LEU A 320 -8.03 4.69 25.74
CA LEU A 320 -6.83 5.50 25.74
C LEU A 320 -6.60 6.20 27.09
N ARG A 321 -7.66 6.78 27.69
CA ARG A 321 -7.59 7.45 29.00
C ARG A 321 -7.29 6.49 30.14
N ASP A 322 -7.87 5.30 30.09
CA ASP A 322 -7.70 4.32 31.16
C ASP A 322 -6.32 3.68 31.13
N ALA A 323 -5.72 3.56 29.93
CA ALA A 323 -4.45 2.85 29.73
C ALA A 323 -3.21 3.75 29.77
N ILE A 324 -3.36 5.05 29.50
CA ILE A 324 -2.28 6.02 29.30
C ILE A 324 -2.48 7.19 30.29
N ALA A 325 -1.45 7.53 31.04
CA ALA A 325 -1.52 8.65 32.00
C ALA A 325 -1.10 9.99 31.40
N THR A 326 -0.06 9.99 30.55
CA THR A 326 0.46 11.22 29.91
C THR A 326 0.81 10.95 28.45
N PRO A 327 0.88 11.98 27.59
CA PRO A 327 1.33 11.83 26.19
C PRO A 327 2.70 11.14 26.05
N ALA A 328 3.59 11.30 27.02
CA ALA A 328 4.91 10.67 27.06
C ALA A 328 4.84 9.13 27.23
N ASP A 329 3.76 8.62 27.84
CA ASP A 329 3.52 7.19 28.02
C ASP A 329 3.02 6.49 26.76
N ILE A 330 2.70 7.24 25.70
CA ILE A 330 2.27 6.70 24.38
C ILE A 330 3.51 6.17 23.65
N THR A 331 4.07 5.05 24.10
CA THR A 331 5.22 4.38 23.49
C THR A 331 4.79 3.24 22.56
N PHE A 332 5.67 2.78 21.67
CA PHE A 332 5.40 1.63 20.80
C PHE A 332 4.95 0.40 21.59
N HIS A 333 5.58 0.16 22.73
CA HIS A 333 5.19 -0.93 23.62
C HIS A 333 3.78 -0.71 24.21
N ALA A 334 3.51 0.47 24.75
CA ALA A 334 2.24 0.77 25.38
C ALA A 334 1.07 0.68 24.37
N VAL A 335 1.21 1.30 23.19
CA VAL A 335 0.15 1.25 22.16
C VAL A 335 -0.06 -0.17 21.59
N ALA A 336 0.95 -1.02 21.63
CA ALA A 336 0.83 -2.41 21.17
C ALA A 336 0.17 -3.33 22.20
N THR A 337 0.36 -3.07 23.50
CA THR A 337 -0.06 -3.99 24.57
C THR A 337 -1.27 -3.51 25.35
N LYS A 338 -1.49 -2.19 25.47
CA LYS A 338 -2.53 -1.60 26.30
C LYS A 338 -3.74 -1.10 25.52
N LEU A 339 -3.66 -0.97 24.18
CA LEU A 339 -4.70 -0.40 23.32
C LEU A 339 -5.22 -1.42 22.29
N PRO A 340 -5.85 -2.52 22.73
CA PRO A 340 -6.37 -3.55 21.83
C PRO A 340 -7.52 -3.06 20.93
N LEU A 341 -8.42 -2.20 21.42
CA LEU A 341 -9.51 -1.66 20.61
C LEU A 341 -9.00 -0.70 19.55
N LEU A 342 -8.04 0.17 19.86
CA LEU A 342 -7.38 1.02 18.88
C LEU A 342 -6.70 0.17 17.77
N THR A 343 -6.05 -0.94 18.14
CA THR A 343 -5.46 -1.89 17.20
C THR A 343 -6.53 -2.59 16.34
N ALA A 344 -7.67 -2.94 16.92
CA ALA A 344 -8.81 -3.51 16.22
C ALA A 344 -9.39 -2.52 15.20
N CYS A 345 -9.48 -1.23 15.55
CA CYS A 345 -9.91 -0.17 14.63
C CYS A 345 -8.95 -0.01 13.44
N LEU A 346 -7.63 -0.09 13.67
CA LEU A 346 -6.65 -0.07 12.58
C LEU A 346 -6.81 -1.30 11.66
N SER A 347 -7.05 -2.48 12.22
CA SER A 347 -7.28 -3.70 11.44
C SER A 347 -8.56 -3.61 10.62
N GLU A 348 -9.64 -3.06 11.20
CA GLU A 348 -10.90 -2.88 10.48
C GLU A 348 -10.79 -1.82 9.38
N ALA A 349 -10.05 -0.74 9.62
CA ALA A 349 -9.77 0.25 8.59
C ALA A 349 -8.94 -0.35 7.44
N LEU A 350 -7.92 -1.19 7.73
CA LEU A 350 -7.16 -1.93 6.72
C LEU A 350 -8.03 -2.92 5.93
N ARG A 351 -9.06 -3.47 6.54
CA ARG A 351 -10.01 -4.35 5.85
C ARG A 351 -10.88 -3.58 4.86
N LEU A 352 -11.46 -2.47 5.29
CA LEU A 352 -12.33 -1.65 4.45
C LEU A 352 -11.56 -0.83 3.40
N TYR A 353 -10.33 -0.47 3.73
CA TYR A 353 -9.50 0.42 2.93
C TYR A 353 -8.04 -0.10 2.91
N PRO A 354 -7.80 -1.28 2.29
CA PRO A 354 -6.44 -1.82 2.19
C PRO A 354 -5.58 -0.87 1.37
N SER A 355 -4.39 -0.49 1.87
CA SER A 355 -3.52 0.49 1.19
C SER A 355 -3.13 0.06 -0.23
N VAL A 356 -3.07 -1.25 -0.50
CA VAL A 356 -2.81 -1.82 -1.83
C VAL A 356 -4.02 -2.66 -2.26
N PRO A 357 -5.10 -2.05 -2.77
CA PRO A 357 -6.39 -2.72 -2.99
C PRO A 357 -6.32 -3.94 -3.91
N GLY A 358 -5.56 -3.89 -4.99
CA GLY A 358 -5.37 -4.99 -5.94
C GLY A 358 -4.43 -6.10 -5.47
N GLY A 359 -3.70 -5.89 -4.35
CA GLY A 359 -2.62 -6.78 -3.93
C GLY A 359 -1.42 -6.77 -4.88
N LEU A 360 -0.43 -7.62 -4.60
CA LEU A 360 0.77 -7.77 -5.42
C LEU A 360 0.74 -9.11 -6.16
N GLN A 361 0.60 -9.06 -7.48
CA GLN A 361 0.47 -10.24 -8.33
C GLN A 361 1.77 -11.07 -8.41
N ARG A 362 1.59 -12.35 -8.73
CA ARG A 362 2.63 -13.32 -9.06
C ARG A 362 2.45 -13.81 -10.49
N VAL A 363 3.49 -14.39 -11.06
CA VAL A 363 3.45 -15.00 -12.40
C VAL A 363 3.74 -16.49 -12.27
N THR A 364 2.92 -17.32 -12.91
CA THR A 364 3.15 -18.75 -12.98
C THR A 364 4.30 -19.06 -13.94
N VAL A 365 5.22 -19.93 -13.52
CA VAL A 365 6.37 -20.36 -14.36
C VAL A 365 6.16 -21.76 -14.97
N SER A 366 5.22 -22.52 -14.41
CA SER A 366 4.79 -23.83 -14.88
C SER A 366 3.28 -23.97 -14.69
N PRO A 367 2.61 -24.94 -15.32
CA PRO A 367 1.20 -25.20 -15.01
C PRO A 367 1.02 -25.53 -13.53
N ILE A 368 0.05 -24.89 -12.88
CA ILE A 368 -0.30 -25.11 -11.48
C ILE A 368 -1.82 -25.25 -11.34
N THR A 369 -2.27 -25.95 -10.31
CA THR A 369 -3.70 -25.99 -9.96
C THR A 369 -3.95 -25.06 -8.78
N LEU A 370 -4.83 -24.08 -8.96
CA LEU A 370 -5.26 -23.14 -7.93
C LEU A 370 -6.78 -23.20 -7.78
N LEU A 371 -7.26 -23.52 -6.60
CA LEU A 371 -8.71 -23.58 -6.28
C LEU A 371 -9.51 -24.38 -7.34
N GLY A 372 -8.98 -25.51 -7.80
CA GLY A 372 -9.63 -26.40 -8.79
C GLY A 372 -9.46 -25.99 -10.25
N PHE A 373 -8.80 -24.87 -10.55
CA PHE A 373 -8.52 -24.46 -11.92
C PHE A 373 -7.06 -24.72 -12.30
N THR A 374 -6.85 -25.29 -13.48
CA THR A 374 -5.50 -25.42 -14.06
C THR A 374 -5.09 -24.08 -14.67
N ILE A 375 -4.06 -23.45 -14.11
CA ILE A 375 -3.51 -22.18 -14.54
C ILE A 375 -2.26 -22.44 -15.37
N PRO A 376 -2.18 -21.99 -16.64
CA PRO A 376 -1.02 -22.18 -17.48
C PRO A 376 0.17 -21.31 -17.04
N PRO A 377 1.40 -21.58 -17.54
CA PRO A 377 2.53 -20.68 -17.30
C PRO A 377 2.30 -19.30 -17.91
N ASN A 378 3.05 -18.31 -17.40
CA ASN A 378 2.95 -16.90 -17.80
C ASN A 378 1.59 -16.24 -17.49
N THR A 379 0.81 -16.82 -16.57
CA THR A 379 -0.44 -16.22 -16.09
C THR A 379 -0.15 -15.39 -14.83
N GLN A 380 -0.67 -14.18 -14.78
CA GLN A 380 -0.65 -13.35 -13.57
C GLN A 380 -1.76 -13.81 -12.64
N VAL A 381 -1.40 -14.10 -11.39
CA VAL A 381 -2.32 -14.55 -10.34
C VAL A 381 -2.15 -13.72 -9.08
N GLY A 382 -3.23 -13.43 -8.39
CA GLY A 382 -3.16 -12.66 -7.15
C GLY A 382 -4.45 -12.68 -6.36
N LEU A 383 -4.34 -12.47 -5.04
CA LEU A 383 -5.48 -12.22 -4.19
C LEU A 383 -5.77 -10.72 -4.22
N HIS A 384 -7.00 -10.36 -4.61
CA HIS A 384 -7.45 -8.98 -4.67
C HIS A 384 -7.96 -8.56 -3.29
N GLN A 385 -7.14 -7.82 -2.53
CA GLN A 385 -7.39 -7.52 -1.13
C GLN A 385 -8.73 -6.80 -0.92
N PHE A 386 -9.01 -5.73 -1.67
CA PHE A 386 -10.24 -4.97 -1.52
C PHE A 386 -11.49 -5.82 -1.78
N ALA A 387 -11.50 -6.62 -2.85
CA ALA A 387 -12.60 -7.52 -3.13
C ALA A 387 -12.74 -8.62 -2.07
N ALA A 388 -11.63 -9.21 -1.63
CA ALA A 388 -11.62 -10.27 -0.63
C ALA A 388 -12.10 -9.78 0.75
N TYR A 389 -11.64 -8.61 1.16
CA TYR A 389 -11.90 -8.05 2.50
C TYR A 389 -13.30 -7.43 2.63
N THR A 390 -13.91 -7.06 1.51
CA THR A 390 -15.28 -6.54 1.46
C THR A 390 -16.29 -7.54 0.86
N SER A 391 -15.91 -8.82 0.75
CA SER A 391 -16.80 -9.87 0.28
C SER A 391 -17.70 -10.40 1.39
N PRO A 392 -19.01 -10.55 1.14
CA PRO A 392 -19.94 -11.20 2.08
C PRO A 392 -19.66 -12.71 2.27
N SER A 393 -18.91 -13.35 1.38
CA SER A 393 -18.44 -14.72 1.57
C SER A 393 -17.34 -14.85 2.63
N ASN A 394 -16.66 -13.75 2.96
CA ASN A 394 -15.56 -13.74 3.91
C ASN A 394 -15.93 -13.03 5.23
N PHE A 395 -16.80 -12.01 5.20
CA PHE A 395 -17.08 -11.20 6.37
C PHE A 395 -18.58 -10.90 6.53
N HIS A 396 -19.10 -11.00 7.74
CA HIS A 396 -20.43 -10.53 8.08
C HIS A 396 -20.48 -8.99 7.99
N ARG A 397 -21.52 -8.43 7.33
CA ARG A 397 -21.67 -6.99 7.08
C ARG A 397 -20.35 -6.36 6.59
N PRO A 398 -19.85 -6.78 5.43
CA PRO A 398 -18.48 -6.51 4.98
C PRO A 398 -18.19 -5.02 4.71
N GLU A 399 -19.21 -4.19 4.51
CA GLU A 399 -19.05 -2.75 4.25
C GLU A 399 -19.18 -1.87 5.51
N SER A 400 -19.47 -2.48 6.67
CA SER A 400 -19.61 -1.77 7.94
C SER A 400 -18.29 -1.77 8.71
N PHE A 401 -18.00 -0.65 9.40
CA PHE A 401 -16.83 -0.53 10.29
C PHE A 401 -17.17 -1.11 11.66
N LEU A 402 -16.78 -2.34 11.91
CA LEU A 402 -17.13 -3.13 13.10
C LEU A 402 -15.86 -3.75 13.72
N PRO A 403 -15.08 -2.98 14.48
CA PRO A 403 -13.81 -3.45 15.05
C PRO A 403 -13.96 -4.62 16.03
N GLU A 404 -15.16 -4.90 16.54
CA GLU A 404 -15.47 -6.04 17.39
C GLU A 404 -15.12 -7.40 16.75
N ARG A 405 -15.08 -7.45 15.40
CA ARG A 405 -14.67 -8.67 14.67
C ARG A 405 -13.22 -9.08 14.91
N TRP A 406 -12.42 -8.20 15.54
CA TRP A 406 -11.03 -8.46 15.89
C TRP A 406 -10.81 -8.74 17.38
N ASP A 407 -11.88 -8.69 18.20
CA ASP A 407 -11.83 -9.06 19.62
C ASP A 407 -11.95 -10.57 19.79
N PRO A 408 -10.92 -11.27 20.32
CA PRO A 408 -10.97 -12.72 20.56
C PRO A 408 -12.14 -13.16 21.42
N LYS A 409 -12.62 -12.33 22.37
CA LYS A 409 -13.79 -12.64 23.20
C LYS A 409 -15.08 -12.72 22.40
N VAL A 410 -15.17 -11.89 21.35
CA VAL A 410 -16.33 -11.86 20.45
C VAL A 410 -16.22 -12.94 19.37
N THR A 411 -15.04 -13.12 18.79
CA THR A 411 -14.84 -14.04 17.68
C THR A 411 -14.83 -15.52 18.08
N ASN A 412 -14.50 -15.84 19.33
CA ASN A 412 -14.54 -17.21 19.86
C ASN A 412 -15.93 -17.62 20.40
N ASN A 413 -16.90 -16.71 20.39
CA ASN A 413 -18.27 -16.99 20.81
C ASN A 413 -19.10 -17.49 19.61
N PRO A 414 -19.61 -18.75 19.62
CA PRO A 414 -20.44 -19.27 18.52
C PRO A 414 -21.74 -18.48 18.26
N ALA A 415 -22.24 -17.76 19.27
CA ALA A 415 -23.42 -16.90 19.11
C ALA A 415 -23.09 -15.54 18.47
N SER A 416 -21.81 -15.22 18.29
CA SER A 416 -21.40 -13.97 17.67
C SER A 416 -21.68 -13.98 16.17
N PRO A 417 -22.19 -12.89 15.58
CA PRO A 417 -22.34 -12.77 14.14
C PRO A 417 -20.99 -12.82 13.39
N PHE A 418 -19.87 -12.58 14.09
CA PHE A 418 -18.52 -12.61 13.54
C PHE A 418 -17.80 -13.96 13.70
N TYR A 419 -18.46 -14.96 14.30
CA TYR A 419 -17.86 -16.27 14.51
C TYR A 419 -17.37 -16.92 13.22
N ASN A 420 -18.17 -16.79 12.16
CA ASN A 420 -17.88 -17.35 10.84
C ASN A 420 -17.12 -16.40 9.91
N ASP A 421 -16.66 -15.24 10.41
CA ASP A 421 -15.80 -14.37 9.60
C ASP A 421 -14.49 -15.08 9.23
N ASN A 422 -14.18 -15.09 7.95
CA ASN A 422 -12.97 -15.73 7.42
C ASN A 422 -11.75 -14.81 7.57
N ARG A 423 -11.26 -14.70 8.80
CA ARG A 423 -10.11 -13.83 9.14
C ARG A 423 -8.79 -14.29 8.53
N GLU A 424 -8.68 -15.54 8.08
CA GLU A 424 -7.48 -16.06 7.41
C GLU A 424 -7.23 -15.35 6.08
N VAL A 425 -8.28 -14.85 5.42
CA VAL A 425 -8.14 -14.09 4.18
C VAL A 425 -7.48 -12.73 4.42
N PHE A 426 -7.52 -12.21 5.65
CA PHE A 426 -7.02 -10.89 6.00
C PHE A 426 -5.50 -10.89 6.24
N GLN A 427 -4.72 -10.64 5.19
CA GLN A 427 -3.27 -10.51 5.22
C GLN A 427 -2.83 -9.18 4.59
N PRO A 428 -3.11 -8.02 5.23
CA PRO A 428 -2.88 -6.70 4.63
C PRO A 428 -1.39 -6.40 4.37
N PHE A 429 -0.50 -7.12 5.03
CA PHE A 429 0.95 -7.06 4.82
C PHE A 429 1.47 -8.19 3.93
N SER A 430 0.58 -8.86 3.20
CA SER A 430 0.87 -10.04 2.38
C SER A 430 1.42 -11.21 3.19
N ALA A 431 1.63 -12.35 2.54
CA ALA A 431 2.11 -13.59 3.15
C ALA A 431 3.39 -14.10 2.46
N GLY A 432 4.00 -15.13 3.06
CA GLY A 432 5.17 -15.82 2.51
C GLY A 432 6.47 -15.02 2.57
N PRO A 433 7.51 -15.49 1.86
CA PRO A 433 8.87 -14.93 1.95
C PRO A 433 8.99 -13.47 1.52
N ARG A 434 8.04 -12.99 0.72
CA ARG A 434 8.00 -11.63 0.17
C ARG A 434 6.93 -10.75 0.81
N ASN A 435 6.50 -11.08 2.04
CA ASN A 435 5.61 -10.23 2.83
C ASN A 435 6.27 -8.88 3.17
N CYS A 436 5.47 -7.94 3.65
CA CYS A 436 5.95 -6.60 4.01
C CYS A 436 7.03 -6.67 5.11
N ILE A 437 8.21 -6.15 4.80
CA ILE A 437 9.32 -6.05 5.76
C ILE A 437 9.03 -4.99 6.83
N GLY A 438 8.30 -3.92 6.47
CA GLY A 438 8.01 -2.76 7.32
C GLY A 438 6.84 -2.93 8.28
N LYS A 439 6.20 -4.12 8.38
CA LYS A 439 4.99 -4.34 9.17
C LYS A 439 5.08 -3.81 10.62
N ASN A 440 6.16 -4.14 11.33
CA ASN A 440 6.32 -3.75 12.75
C ASN A 440 6.48 -2.24 12.90
N LEU A 441 7.31 -1.64 12.07
CA LEU A 441 7.52 -0.19 12.03
C LEU A 441 6.23 0.56 11.67
N ALA A 442 5.52 0.10 10.65
CA ALA A 442 4.25 0.69 10.23
C ALA A 442 3.22 0.68 11.37
N TYR A 443 3.04 -0.45 12.05
CA TYR A 443 2.15 -0.51 13.21
C TYR A 443 2.60 0.43 14.36
N GLY A 444 3.91 0.52 14.62
CA GLY A 444 4.45 1.46 15.60
C GLY A 444 4.05 2.90 15.27
N ILE A 445 4.37 3.35 14.05
CA ILE A 445 4.04 4.70 13.57
C ILE A 445 2.54 4.98 13.66
N MET A 446 1.72 4.08 13.09
CA MET A 446 0.28 4.32 12.96
C MET A 446 -0.45 4.33 14.31
N ARG A 447 -0.12 3.38 15.21
CA ARG A 447 -0.73 3.33 16.55
C ARG A 447 -0.35 4.57 17.35
N THR A 448 0.93 4.95 17.35
CA THR A 448 1.42 6.10 18.12
C THR A 448 0.87 7.41 17.58
N ALA A 449 0.90 7.62 16.26
CA ALA A 449 0.35 8.85 15.66
C ALA A 449 -1.16 8.98 15.91
N LEU A 450 -1.93 7.90 15.72
CA LEU A 450 -3.36 7.91 15.97
C LEU A 450 -3.67 8.15 17.46
N ALA A 451 -2.97 7.46 18.38
CA ALA A 451 -3.15 7.62 19.82
C ALA A 451 -2.86 9.06 20.25
N ARG A 452 -1.75 9.67 19.76
CA ARG A 452 -1.39 11.06 20.04
C ARG A 452 -2.44 12.04 19.52
N VAL A 453 -2.93 11.89 18.30
CA VAL A 453 -3.97 12.76 17.73
C VAL A 453 -5.28 12.66 18.52
N LEU A 454 -5.72 11.44 18.87
CA LEU A 454 -6.94 11.23 19.65
C LEU A 454 -6.80 11.66 21.12
N TRP A 455 -5.58 11.68 21.64
CA TRP A 455 -5.27 12.18 22.98
C TRP A 455 -5.43 13.70 23.04
N GLU A 456 -4.83 14.41 22.09
CA GLU A 456 -4.69 15.87 22.10
C GLU A 456 -5.96 16.60 21.60
N PHE A 457 -6.72 15.97 20.70
CA PHE A 457 -7.80 16.66 19.97
C PHE A 457 -9.13 15.95 20.01
N ASP A 458 -10.17 16.77 20.09
CA ASP A 458 -11.50 16.40 19.61
C ASP A 458 -11.60 16.77 18.13
N LEU A 459 -11.95 15.79 17.32
CA LEU A 459 -12.07 15.91 15.86
C LEU A 459 -13.55 15.81 15.46
N GLU A 460 -13.93 16.64 14.49
CA GLU A 460 -15.24 16.63 13.85
C GLU A 460 -15.05 16.64 12.33
N LEU A 461 -15.72 15.74 11.62
CA LEU A 461 -15.60 15.63 10.17
C LEU A 461 -16.36 16.78 9.51
N CYS A 462 -15.71 17.51 8.60
CA CYS A 462 -16.38 18.53 7.80
C CYS A 462 -17.28 17.89 6.74
N SER A 463 -18.35 18.58 6.36
CA SER A 463 -19.36 18.13 5.39
C SER A 463 -18.75 17.76 4.03
N GLU A 464 -17.72 18.47 3.59
CA GLU A 464 -17.00 18.23 2.34
C GLU A 464 -16.32 16.87 2.31
N SER A 465 -16.03 16.30 3.49
CA SER A 465 -15.36 15.00 3.64
C SER A 465 -16.33 13.86 4.01
N GLU A 466 -17.64 14.08 4.01
CA GLU A 466 -18.63 13.08 4.41
C GLU A 466 -18.53 11.78 3.60
N ASN A 467 -18.25 11.87 2.30
CA ASN A 467 -18.08 10.73 1.40
C ASN A 467 -16.62 10.47 1.04
N TRP A 468 -15.66 10.83 1.91
CA TRP A 468 -14.24 10.72 1.65
C TRP A 468 -13.78 9.30 1.26
N HIS A 469 -14.43 8.26 1.74
CA HIS A 469 -14.08 6.86 1.44
C HIS A 469 -14.34 6.44 -0.02
N VAL A 470 -15.14 7.21 -0.78
CA VAL A 470 -15.45 6.93 -2.20
C VAL A 470 -14.35 7.53 -3.07
N GLN A 471 -13.39 6.72 -3.43
CA GLN A 471 -12.18 7.17 -4.12
C GLN A 471 -11.79 6.25 -5.27
N LYS A 472 -10.94 6.77 -6.14
CA LYS A 472 -10.30 6.03 -7.23
C LYS A 472 -9.03 5.32 -6.75
N THR A 473 -8.57 4.36 -7.55
CA THR A 473 -7.35 3.60 -7.27
C THR A 473 -6.42 3.60 -8.48
N TYR A 474 -5.14 3.79 -8.21
CA TYR A 474 -4.07 3.71 -9.22
C TYR A 474 -2.92 2.82 -8.71
N GLY A 475 -3.28 1.64 -8.17
CA GLY A 475 -2.42 0.77 -7.40
C GLY A 475 -2.41 1.12 -5.89
N LEU A 476 -2.54 2.40 -5.56
CA LEU A 476 -2.87 2.96 -4.25
C LEU A 476 -4.12 3.82 -4.38
N TRP A 477 -4.71 4.22 -3.25
CA TRP A 477 -5.88 5.12 -3.24
C TRP A 477 -5.51 6.55 -3.63
N ASP A 478 -6.33 7.15 -4.45
CA ASP A 478 -6.21 8.56 -4.88
C ASP A 478 -7.05 9.45 -3.96
N LYS A 479 -6.45 9.83 -2.84
CA LYS A 479 -7.15 10.53 -1.75
C LYS A 479 -7.41 12.00 -2.06
N GLY A 480 -8.67 12.38 -1.97
CA GLY A 480 -9.06 13.78 -1.75
C GLY A 480 -8.77 14.24 -0.32
N PRO A 481 -8.88 15.54 -0.02
CA PRO A 481 -8.64 16.07 1.32
C PRO A 481 -9.61 15.46 2.35
N LEU A 482 -9.08 15.14 3.54
CA LEU A 482 -9.86 14.74 4.71
C LEU A 482 -9.93 15.94 5.67
N LEU A 483 -10.92 16.80 5.46
CA LEU A 483 -11.10 18.02 6.23
C LEU A 483 -11.76 17.70 7.56
N CYS A 484 -11.09 18.11 8.64
CA CYS A 484 -11.58 17.93 9.99
C CYS A 484 -11.42 19.24 10.78
N GLN A 485 -12.47 19.60 11.51
CA GLN A 485 -12.37 20.63 12.54
C GLN A 485 -11.74 20.01 13.78
N LEU A 486 -10.72 20.70 14.34
CA LEU A 486 -10.06 20.26 15.55
C LEU A 486 -10.35 21.22 16.70
N ARG A 487 -10.47 20.65 17.92
CA ARG A 487 -10.50 21.40 19.18
C ARG A 487 -9.53 20.73 20.14
N ARG A 488 -8.74 21.55 20.85
CA ARG A 488 -7.91 21.02 21.93
C ARG A 488 -8.79 20.43 23.01
N ARG A 489 -8.37 19.30 23.58
CA ARG A 489 -9.08 18.73 24.72
C ARG A 489 -8.63 19.45 25.99
N GLU A 490 -9.57 20.12 26.64
CA GLU A 490 -9.34 20.76 27.93
C GLU A 490 -9.38 19.71 29.07
N GLY A 491 -8.44 19.79 30.01
CA GLY A 491 -8.53 19.09 31.30
C GLY A 491 -7.67 17.85 31.51
N GLN A 492 -6.60 17.66 30.74
CA GLN A 492 -5.56 16.65 31.07
C GLN A 492 -4.30 17.40 31.58
N LYS A 493 -4.33 17.79 32.85
CA LYS A 493 -3.14 18.16 33.63
C LYS A 493 -2.61 16.96 34.39
#